data_9c432174c50959d3659668a7d58ccd76
#
_entry.id   9c432174c50959d3659668a7d58ccd76
#
_cell.length_a   1.000
_cell.length_b   1.000
_cell.length_c   1.000
_cell.angle_alpha   90.00
_cell.angle_beta   90.00
_cell.angle_gamma   90.00
#
_symmetry.space_group_name_H-M   'P 1'
#
loop_
_entity.id
_entity.type
_entity.pdbx_description
1 polymer ?
#
loop_
_entity_poly.entity_id
_entity_poly.type
_entity_poly.pdbx_seq_one_letter_code
_entity_poly.pdbx_strand_id
1 'polypeptide(L)'
;TIDERYTRMDANRLLNWETIVPGQNIGGYKFDYDKKNCAIFITYNKKSDAQTLAYQDQFINQSIINMYSKYPRNLESKEIQNFKDKEITFHLFVKKSDDDGKSFIYLGTCQPQVDSFREKAMKRVDKKNNAKTVKVVSMNLKLTTPVDINTYYMLTKMKY
;
A
#
# COMPACT_ATOMS: atom_id res chain seq x y z
N THR A 1 8.54 0.69 15.51
CA THR A 1 9.38 -0.50 15.56
C THR A 1 8.86 -1.54 14.58
N ILE A 2 9.76 -2.11 13.79
CA ILE A 2 9.41 -3.16 12.81
C ILE A 2 8.76 -4.34 13.55
N ASP A 3 7.76 -4.95 12.91
CA ASP A 3 6.94 -6.05 13.40
C ASP A 3 5.96 -5.68 14.54
N GLU A 4 5.93 -4.45 15.00
CA GLU A 4 4.90 -3.98 15.90
C GLU A 4 3.63 -3.57 15.15
N ARG A 5 2.50 -3.59 15.85
CA ARG A 5 1.21 -3.25 15.26
C ARG A 5 0.82 -1.81 15.54
N TYR A 6 0.32 -1.14 14.52
CA TYR A 6 -0.10 0.26 14.62
C TYR A 6 -1.42 0.46 13.86
N THR A 7 -2.29 1.29 14.42
CA THR A 7 -3.44 1.80 13.66
C THR A 7 -2.96 2.92 12.72
N ARG A 8 -3.80 3.33 11.77
CA ARG A 8 -3.47 4.47 10.91
C ARG A 8 -3.24 5.74 11.71
N MET A 9 -4.01 5.93 12.79
CA MET A 9 -3.82 7.09 13.67
C MET A 9 -2.47 7.03 14.41
N ASP A 10 -2.09 5.85 14.89
CA ASP A 10 -0.79 5.67 15.55
C ASP A 10 0.36 5.95 14.59
N ALA A 11 0.24 5.51 13.33
CA ALA A 11 1.25 5.78 12.31
C ALA A 11 1.38 7.29 12.06
N ASN A 12 0.27 8.02 11.98
CA ASN A 12 0.30 9.46 11.82
C ASN A 12 1.02 10.14 12.98
N ARG A 13 0.79 9.70 14.21
CA ARG A 13 1.46 10.23 15.40
C ARG A 13 2.96 9.94 15.39
N LEU A 14 3.33 8.72 15.03
CA LEU A 14 4.75 8.32 14.98
C LEU A 14 5.54 9.11 13.94
N LEU A 15 4.88 9.47 12.83
CA LEU A 15 5.50 10.26 11.77
C LEU A 15 5.40 11.77 12.03
N ASN A 16 4.85 12.17 13.19
CA ASN A 16 4.66 13.57 13.58
C ASN A 16 3.87 14.39 12.55
N TRP A 17 2.87 13.79 11.95
CA TRP A 17 2.04 14.49 10.99
C TRP A 17 1.08 15.45 11.70
N GLU A 18 1.01 16.67 11.19
CA GLU A 18 0.17 17.72 11.77
C GLU A 18 -1.33 17.44 11.61
N THR A 19 -1.69 16.79 10.51
CA THR A 19 -3.09 16.49 10.21
C THR A 19 -3.35 15.00 10.42
N ILE A 20 -4.22 14.69 11.37
CA ILE A 20 -4.71 13.33 11.57
C ILE A 20 -5.92 13.13 10.68
N VAL A 21 -5.79 12.24 9.69
CA VAL A 21 -6.90 11.92 8.79
C VAL A 21 -7.62 10.69 9.32
N PRO A 22 -8.96 10.73 9.46
CA PRO A 22 -9.71 9.54 9.84
C PRO A 22 -9.40 8.37 8.93
N GLY A 23 -9.25 7.18 9.51
CA GLY A 23 -8.79 5.99 8.80
C GLY A 23 -9.61 5.65 7.55
N GLN A 24 -10.90 5.92 7.60
CA GLN A 24 -11.81 5.65 6.48
C GLN A 24 -11.53 6.49 5.23
N ASN A 25 -10.82 7.62 5.40
CA ASN A 25 -10.52 8.53 4.30
C ASN A 25 -9.13 8.31 3.71
N ILE A 26 -8.37 7.36 4.26
CA ILE A 26 -7.04 7.04 3.75
C ILE A 26 -7.16 5.89 2.78
N GLY A 27 -7.05 6.17 1.49
CA GLY A 27 -6.92 5.13 0.49
C GLY A 27 -5.46 4.73 0.38
N GLY A 28 -5.12 3.51 0.71
CA GLY A 28 -3.83 2.87 0.49
C GLY A 28 -2.55 3.59 0.93
N TYR A 29 -2.39 4.88 0.68
CA TYR A 29 -1.18 5.63 1.05
C TYR A 29 -1.48 7.10 1.26
N LYS A 30 -0.61 7.78 2.01
CA LYS A 30 -0.71 9.21 2.27
C LYS A 30 0.69 9.83 2.29
N PHE A 31 0.85 10.93 1.53
CA PHE A 31 2.07 11.73 1.51
C PHE A 31 1.98 12.88 2.50
N ASP A 32 3.08 13.14 3.19
CA ASP A 32 3.32 14.39 3.90
C ASP A 32 4.51 15.06 3.24
N TYR A 33 4.24 16.04 2.40
CA TYR A 33 5.28 16.70 1.60
C TYR A 33 6.19 17.58 2.44
N ASP A 34 5.67 18.18 3.50
CA ASP A 34 6.45 19.05 4.37
C ASP A 34 7.54 18.28 5.11
N LYS A 35 7.20 17.08 5.57
CA LYS A 35 8.13 16.22 6.31
C LYS A 35 8.80 15.16 5.44
N LYS A 36 8.46 15.15 4.15
CA LYS A 36 9.00 14.21 3.15
C LYS A 36 8.84 12.75 3.57
N ASN A 37 7.64 12.41 4.02
CA ASN A 37 7.25 11.05 4.41
C ASN A 37 6.04 10.60 3.60
N CYS A 38 5.94 9.30 3.40
CA CYS A 38 4.75 8.67 2.87
C CYS A 38 4.48 7.40 3.68
N ALA A 39 3.26 7.25 4.16
CA ALA A 39 2.83 6.00 4.79
C ALA A 39 1.99 5.21 3.79
N ILE A 40 2.33 3.94 3.62
CA ILE A 40 1.63 3.01 2.73
C ILE A 40 0.96 1.95 3.59
N PHE A 41 -0.36 1.79 3.42
CA PHE A 41 -1.16 0.82 4.16
C PHE A 41 -1.72 -0.20 3.19
N ILE A 42 -1.34 -1.47 3.38
CA ILE A 42 -1.77 -2.56 2.51
C ILE A 42 -2.53 -3.59 3.33
N THR A 43 -3.72 -3.95 2.86
CA THR A 43 -4.45 -5.11 3.35
C THR A 43 -4.24 -6.24 2.36
N TYR A 44 -3.54 -7.29 2.78
CA TYR A 44 -3.06 -8.33 1.88
C TYR A 44 -4.21 -9.15 1.26
N ASN A 45 -5.14 -9.63 2.09
CA ASN A 45 -6.32 -10.36 1.64
C ASN A 45 -7.55 -9.47 1.79
N LYS A 46 -7.76 -8.54 0.87
CA LYS A 46 -8.92 -7.66 0.91
C LYS A 46 -10.20 -8.44 0.65
N LYS A 47 -11.23 -8.19 1.44
CA LYS A 47 -12.59 -8.60 1.11
C LYS A 47 -13.15 -7.67 0.05
N SER A 48 -12.55 -7.70 -1.12
CA SER A 48 -13.06 -6.96 -2.26
C SER A 48 -14.00 -7.85 -3.06
N ASP A 49 -14.84 -7.23 -3.90
CA ASP A 49 -15.60 -7.99 -4.86
C ASP A 49 -14.65 -8.81 -5.75
N ALA A 50 -15.14 -9.92 -6.29
CA ALA A 50 -14.33 -10.86 -7.08
C ALA A 50 -13.62 -10.21 -8.26
N GLN A 51 -14.05 -9.03 -8.68
CA GLN A 51 -13.55 -8.36 -9.88
C GLN A 51 -12.26 -7.59 -9.64
N THR A 52 -11.94 -7.27 -8.38
CA THR A 52 -10.69 -6.59 -8.03
C THR A 52 -9.60 -7.53 -7.54
N LEU A 53 -9.88 -8.83 -7.40
CA LEU A 53 -8.93 -9.81 -6.89
C LEU A 53 -7.64 -9.90 -7.71
N ALA A 54 -7.74 -9.76 -9.04
CA ALA A 54 -6.59 -9.85 -9.93
C ALA A 54 -5.59 -8.68 -9.77
N TYR A 55 -6.00 -7.62 -9.07
CA TYR A 55 -5.21 -6.40 -8.89
C TYR A 55 -4.88 -6.13 -7.44
N GLN A 56 -4.79 -7.18 -6.62
CA GLN A 56 -4.42 -7.04 -5.23
C GLN A 56 -2.91 -6.88 -5.07
N ASP A 57 -2.53 -6.07 -4.07
CA ASP A 57 -1.13 -5.89 -3.71
C ASP A 57 -0.57 -7.23 -3.17
N GLN A 58 0.62 -7.61 -3.61
CA GLN A 58 1.19 -8.92 -3.29
C GLN A 58 2.69 -8.85 -3.06
N PHE A 59 3.18 -9.67 -2.11
CA PHE A 59 4.61 -9.89 -1.98
C PHE A 59 5.12 -10.69 -3.17
N ILE A 60 6.25 -10.26 -3.73
CA ILE A 60 7.03 -11.03 -4.70
C ILE A 60 7.98 -11.95 -3.95
N ASN A 61 8.59 -11.44 -2.88
CA ASN A 61 9.44 -12.18 -1.95
C ASN A 61 9.51 -11.40 -0.63
N GLN A 62 10.36 -11.83 0.31
CA GLN A 62 10.50 -11.17 1.62
C GLN A 62 10.97 -9.72 1.54
N SER A 63 11.57 -9.31 0.44
CA SER A 63 12.15 -7.97 0.29
C SER A 63 11.36 -7.07 -0.64
N ILE A 64 10.43 -7.61 -1.43
CA ILE A 64 9.74 -6.86 -2.48
C ILE A 64 8.25 -7.14 -2.42
N ILE A 65 7.46 -6.06 -2.37
CA ILE A 65 6.01 -6.13 -2.48
C ILE A 65 5.56 -5.32 -3.70
N ASN A 66 4.64 -5.88 -4.49
CA ASN A 66 4.01 -5.17 -5.59
C ASN A 66 2.74 -4.48 -5.09
N MET A 67 2.57 -3.22 -5.47
CA MET A 67 1.36 -2.47 -5.11
C MET A 67 0.80 -1.72 -6.31
N TYR A 68 -0.46 -1.31 -6.19
CA TYR A 68 -1.15 -0.49 -7.18
C TYR A 68 -1.47 0.89 -6.62
N SER A 69 -1.38 1.89 -7.49
CA SER A 69 -1.77 3.26 -7.14
C SER A 69 -3.29 3.37 -6.97
N LYS A 70 -3.71 4.51 -6.44
CA LYS A 70 -5.10 4.92 -6.55
C LYS A 70 -5.47 5.10 -8.03
N TYR A 71 -6.75 5.20 -8.33
CA TYR A 71 -7.23 5.43 -9.69
C TYR A 71 -8.06 6.72 -9.76
N PRO A 72 -8.05 7.43 -10.88
CA PRO A 72 -7.25 7.17 -12.09
C PRO A 72 -5.83 7.73 -11.93
N ARG A 73 -4.83 6.97 -12.34
CA ARG A 73 -3.44 7.41 -12.36
C ARG A 73 -2.73 6.87 -13.60
N ASN A 74 -1.74 7.62 -14.09
CA ASN A 74 -0.86 7.20 -15.18
C ASN A 74 0.59 7.51 -14.80
N LEU A 75 1.54 7.15 -15.67
CA LEU A 75 2.96 7.34 -15.38
C LEU A 75 3.35 8.82 -15.25
N GLU A 76 2.55 9.73 -15.80
CA GLU A 76 2.81 11.17 -15.78
C GLU A 76 2.13 11.85 -14.59
N SER A 77 1.26 11.16 -13.87
CA SER A 77 0.59 11.73 -12.70
C SER A 77 1.60 12.23 -11.68
N LYS A 78 1.34 13.42 -11.12
CA LYS A 78 2.26 14.02 -10.15
C LYS A 78 2.52 13.11 -8.96
N GLU A 79 1.49 12.44 -8.47
CA GLU A 79 1.61 11.50 -7.36
C GLU A 79 2.56 10.35 -7.71
N ILE A 80 2.50 9.84 -8.94
CA ILE A 80 3.38 8.77 -9.39
C ILE A 80 4.83 9.28 -9.48
N GLN A 81 5.04 10.52 -9.94
CA GLN A 81 6.37 11.12 -9.92
C GLN A 81 6.90 11.25 -8.49
N ASN A 82 6.03 11.55 -7.52
CA ASN A 82 6.42 11.63 -6.11
C ASN A 82 6.87 10.27 -5.55
N PHE A 83 6.31 9.16 -6.03
CA PHE A 83 6.80 7.83 -5.66
C PHE A 83 8.23 7.59 -6.14
N LYS A 84 8.69 8.29 -7.15
CA LYS A 84 10.07 8.20 -7.67
C LYS A 84 11.03 9.14 -6.96
N ASP A 85 10.53 10.01 -6.08
CA ASP A 85 11.34 10.98 -5.37
C ASP A 85 12.14 10.30 -4.26
N LYS A 86 13.47 10.30 -4.39
CA LYS A 86 14.37 9.65 -3.44
C LYS A 86 14.48 10.39 -2.11
N GLU A 87 14.02 11.64 -2.03
CA GLU A 87 14.03 12.41 -0.79
C GLU A 87 12.86 12.04 0.13
N ILE A 88 11.84 11.39 -0.40
CA ILE A 88 10.69 10.96 0.39
C ILE A 88 10.99 9.62 1.03
N THR A 89 10.75 9.53 2.35
CA THR A 89 10.88 8.28 3.10
C THR A 89 9.53 7.57 3.09
N PHE A 90 9.51 6.35 2.57
CA PHE A 90 8.29 5.53 2.50
C PHE A 90 8.27 4.52 3.64
N HIS A 91 7.14 4.46 4.34
CA HIS A 91 6.93 3.55 5.47
C HIS A 91 5.82 2.57 5.09
N LEU A 92 6.07 1.28 5.27
CA LEU A 92 5.14 0.23 4.87
C LEU A 92 4.46 -0.40 6.09
N PHE A 93 3.13 -0.41 6.05
CA PHE A 93 2.26 -1.02 7.04
C PHE A 93 1.37 -2.04 6.33
N VAL A 94 1.36 -3.28 6.80
CA VAL A 94 0.59 -4.37 6.17
C VAL A 94 -0.23 -5.09 7.21
N LYS A 95 -1.47 -5.45 6.86
CA LYS A 95 -2.27 -6.38 7.65
C LYS A 95 -2.72 -7.53 6.74
N LYS A 96 -2.98 -8.68 7.35
CA LYS A 96 -3.31 -9.89 6.61
C LYS A 96 -4.67 -9.79 5.91
N SER A 97 -5.68 -9.29 6.62
CA SER A 97 -7.04 -9.17 6.07
C SER A 97 -7.83 -8.13 6.84
N ASP A 98 -9.00 -7.76 6.29
CA ASP A 98 -9.92 -6.86 6.98
C ASP A 98 -10.45 -7.44 8.28
N ASP A 99 -10.40 -8.77 8.47
CA ASP A 99 -10.80 -9.43 9.71
C ASP A 99 -9.81 -9.21 10.85
N ASP A 100 -8.59 -8.78 10.57
CA ASP A 100 -7.56 -8.53 11.59
C ASP A 100 -7.78 -7.20 12.34
N GLY A 101 -8.91 -6.53 12.12
CA GLY A 101 -9.22 -5.27 12.78
C GLY A 101 -8.56 -4.08 12.13
N LYS A 102 -8.25 -3.05 12.92
CA LYS A 102 -7.72 -1.78 12.43
C LYS A 102 -6.21 -1.67 12.49
N SER A 103 -5.52 -2.64 13.06
CA SER A 103 -4.08 -2.58 13.26
C SER A 103 -3.31 -3.18 12.10
N PHE A 104 -2.23 -2.52 11.72
CA PHE A 104 -1.29 -2.95 10.69
C PHE A 104 0.05 -3.28 11.34
N ILE A 105 0.79 -4.20 10.72
CA ILE A 105 2.16 -4.51 11.13
C ILE A 105 3.09 -3.58 10.37
N TYR A 106 3.97 -2.90 11.09
CA TYR A 106 4.98 -2.04 10.47
C TYR A 106 6.12 -2.89 9.94
N LEU A 107 6.40 -2.79 8.65
CA LEU A 107 7.48 -3.56 8.00
C LEU A 107 8.74 -2.74 7.72
N GLY A 108 8.76 -1.49 8.18
CA GLY A 108 9.92 -0.63 8.03
C GLY A 108 9.83 0.29 6.82
N THR A 109 10.96 0.87 6.45
CA THR A 109 11.03 1.74 5.27
C THR A 109 11.20 0.94 4.00
N CYS A 110 10.78 1.52 2.89
CA CYS A 110 10.92 0.90 1.58
C CYS A 110 11.21 1.98 0.54
N GLN A 111 11.64 1.53 -0.64
CA GLN A 111 11.93 2.40 -1.77
C GLN A 111 11.23 1.87 -3.01
N PRO A 112 10.37 2.68 -3.65
CA PRO A 112 9.81 2.28 -4.94
C PRO A 112 10.92 2.08 -5.97
N GLN A 113 10.87 0.96 -6.68
CA GLN A 113 11.83 0.66 -7.74
C GLN A 113 11.40 1.36 -9.03
N VAL A 114 12.18 2.34 -9.47
CA VAL A 114 11.83 3.22 -10.59
C VAL A 114 11.53 2.43 -11.87
N ASP A 115 12.28 1.38 -12.13
CA ASP A 115 12.12 0.56 -13.34
C ASP A 115 10.90 -0.35 -13.32
N SER A 116 10.21 -0.43 -12.19
CA SER A 116 9.07 -1.35 -12.02
C SER A 116 7.73 -0.71 -12.34
N PHE A 117 7.67 0.58 -12.57
CA PHE A 117 6.41 1.29 -12.79
C PHE A 117 5.78 0.90 -14.13
N ARG A 118 4.51 0.47 -14.08
CA ARG A 118 3.75 0.06 -15.27
C ARG A 118 2.32 0.57 -15.19
N GLU A 119 1.83 1.11 -16.28
CA GLU A 119 0.40 1.44 -16.39
C GLU A 119 -0.40 0.19 -16.64
N LYS A 120 -1.55 0.08 -15.96
CA LYS A 120 -2.47 -1.04 -16.13
C LYS A 120 -3.90 -0.53 -16.15
N ALA A 121 -4.76 -1.22 -16.91
CA ALA A 121 -6.19 -0.98 -16.89
C ALA A 121 -6.85 -1.97 -15.95
N MET A 122 -7.63 -1.45 -15.01
CA MET A 122 -8.34 -2.26 -14.03
C MET A 122 -9.84 -2.14 -14.27
N LYS A 123 -10.53 -3.28 -14.30
CA LYS A 123 -11.99 -3.29 -14.38
C LYS A 123 -12.57 -3.11 -12.98
N ARG A 124 -13.56 -2.25 -12.91
CA ARG A 124 -14.27 -1.97 -11.68
C ARG A 124 -15.76 -1.91 -11.94
N VAL A 125 -16.55 -2.44 -10.99
CA VAL A 125 -18.01 -2.36 -11.06
C VAL A 125 -18.47 -1.34 -10.02
N ASP A 126 -19.29 -0.37 -10.48
CA ASP A 126 -19.86 0.62 -9.59
C ASP A 126 -21.07 0.05 -8.82
N LYS A 127 -21.67 0.88 -7.93
CA LYS A 127 -22.82 0.48 -7.14
C LYS A 127 -24.05 0.13 -7.97
N LYS A 128 -24.08 0.51 -9.25
CA LYS A 128 -25.16 0.23 -10.19
C LYS A 128 -24.88 -0.96 -11.12
N ASN A 129 -23.83 -1.75 -10.81
CA ASN A 129 -23.38 -2.87 -11.63
C ASN A 129 -22.86 -2.50 -13.02
N ASN A 130 -22.47 -1.24 -13.22
CA ASN A 130 -21.87 -0.82 -14.48
C ASN A 130 -20.37 -1.09 -14.45
N ALA A 131 -19.88 -1.83 -15.44
CA ALA A 131 -18.45 -2.09 -15.57
C ALA A 131 -17.74 -0.83 -16.08
N LYS A 132 -16.66 -0.45 -15.39
CA LYS A 132 -15.85 0.72 -15.75
C LYS A 132 -14.39 0.32 -15.75
N THR A 133 -13.65 0.75 -16.75
CA THR A 133 -12.20 0.56 -16.80
C THR A 133 -11.52 1.80 -16.27
N VAL A 134 -10.62 1.62 -15.30
CA VAL A 134 -9.85 2.70 -14.70
C VAL A 134 -8.36 2.42 -14.87
N LYS A 135 -7.57 3.50 -14.96
CA LYS A 135 -6.11 3.36 -15.08
C LYS A 135 -5.47 3.40 -13.70
N VAL A 136 -4.54 2.48 -13.47
CA VAL A 136 -3.71 2.42 -12.29
C VAL A 136 -2.26 2.25 -12.68
N VAL A 137 -1.35 2.52 -11.75
CA VAL A 137 0.07 2.25 -11.92
C VAL A 137 0.48 1.17 -10.94
N SER A 138 1.10 0.11 -11.46
CA SER A 138 1.72 -0.94 -10.66
C SER A 138 3.16 -0.57 -10.40
N MET A 139 3.65 -0.83 -9.19
CA MET A 139 5.04 -0.58 -8.81
C MET A 139 5.50 -1.60 -7.79
N ASN A 140 6.81 -1.86 -7.77
CA ASN A 140 7.43 -2.70 -6.76
C ASN A 140 8.10 -1.82 -5.70
N LEU A 141 7.88 -2.15 -4.44
CA LEU A 141 8.52 -1.51 -3.29
C LEU A 141 9.57 -2.46 -2.75
N LYS A 142 10.81 -2.02 -2.69
CA LYS A 142 11.89 -2.79 -2.09
C LYS A 142 12.07 -2.37 -0.64
N LEU A 143 11.92 -3.32 0.28
CA LEU A 143 12.08 -3.08 1.70
C LEU A 143 13.54 -2.91 2.07
N THR A 144 13.82 -1.96 2.96
CA THR A 144 15.18 -1.76 3.51
C THR A 144 15.62 -2.99 4.30
N THR A 145 14.70 -3.56 5.07
CA THR A 145 14.92 -4.79 5.85
C THR A 145 13.97 -5.86 5.35
N PRO A 146 14.47 -7.03 4.94
CA PRO A 146 13.59 -8.14 4.54
C PRO A 146 12.61 -8.48 5.65
N VAL A 147 11.39 -8.86 5.28
CA VAL A 147 10.37 -9.26 6.25
C VAL A 147 10.83 -10.54 6.95
N ASP A 148 10.68 -10.58 8.29
CA ASP A 148 10.91 -11.79 9.06
C ASP A 148 10.11 -12.96 8.47
N ILE A 149 10.73 -14.14 8.38
CA ILE A 149 10.12 -15.27 7.70
C ILE A 149 8.76 -15.68 8.32
N ASN A 150 8.65 -15.59 9.63
CA ASN A 150 7.40 -15.93 10.33
C ASN A 150 6.30 -14.91 10.02
N THR A 151 6.64 -13.63 10.01
CA THR A 151 5.73 -12.55 9.63
C THR A 151 5.31 -12.69 8.17
N TYR A 152 6.26 -13.00 7.30
CA TYR A 152 6.02 -13.22 5.87
C TYR A 152 5.01 -14.36 5.64
N TYR A 153 5.22 -15.50 6.28
CA TYR A 153 4.29 -16.62 6.17
C TYR A 153 2.91 -16.29 6.72
N MET A 154 2.86 -15.60 7.85
CA MET A 154 1.59 -15.21 8.44
C MET A 154 0.80 -14.30 7.50
N LEU A 155 1.46 -13.33 6.85
CA LEU A 155 0.81 -12.39 5.93
C LEU A 155 0.40 -13.05 4.61
N THR A 156 1.22 -13.93 4.08
CA THR A 156 1.03 -14.48 2.71
C THR A 156 0.26 -15.78 2.68
N LYS A 157 0.19 -16.51 3.80
CA LYS A 157 -0.49 -17.80 3.85
C LYS A 157 -2.00 -17.62 3.77
N MET A 158 -2.61 -18.24 2.76
CA MET A 158 -4.06 -18.20 2.62
C MET A 158 -4.71 -19.09 3.67
N LYS A 159 -5.77 -18.58 4.28
CA LYS A 159 -6.64 -19.40 5.13
C LYS A 159 -7.54 -20.25 4.24
N TYR A 160 -7.54 -21.54 4.50
CA TYR A 160 -8.49 -22.45 3.88
C TYR A 160 -9.75 -22.53 4.74
#